data_02691e8e23d39558bc4bb3bebec81265
#
_entry.id   02691e8e23d39558bc4bb3bebec81265
#
_cell.length_a   1.000
_cell.length_b   1.000
_cell.length_c   1.000
_cell.angle_alpha   90.00
_cell.angle_beta   90.00
_cell.angle_gamma   90.00
#
_symmetry.space_group_name_H-M   'P 1'
#
loop_
_entity.id
_entity.type
_entity.pdbx_description
1 polymer ?
#
loop_
_entity_poly.entity_id
_entity_poly.type
_entity_poly.pdbx_seq_one_letter_code
_entity_poly.pdbx_strand_id
1 'polypeptide(L)'
;MTQRNAVCKTTLIWTALAALLLSPAGARAARLAAVHLSDRDLLQDPQDAQDREQQRRDREQEARDREQEKRDREQEARDREQERLDRLQEMYENGREALDDERYEQAEAKFNQLAQMNGAQTDAALYWKAYAENRLGKKAAALATIADLKAKYAQSRWKKDAEALELEVKQSSGQKPNPDAESDRDLKALALRALWQSDPERALPITEKILNGPDSPKYKANVLFVAVQSGSPQGFELLSKIAHGQSNPELQRKAVEYLGMFGGERADKTLGEIYNSGTDESVSRAVIRSYMVSGDKASLFAAAKSEKNEALRKDAIRNLGLTGGTAELEQLYQSETSHDVKREILQGFFLAGDSKRMEQAALGEKDIDLRRSAIRNLGLMGHSDLLQSIYAKETDYGVKEEVLNSYFISGNAKALVAVARSEKDPSLKKKAVEKLSLMGSKEGNDYLMELLQK
;
A
#
# COMPACT_ATOMS: atom_id res chain seq x y z
N MET A 1 -5.52 -13.82 -55.15
CA MET A 1 -6.29 -13.14 -56.20
C MET A 1 -7.50 -12.50 -55.57
N THR A 2 -7.66 -11.17 -55.72
CA THR A 2 -8.73 -10.25 -55.37
C THR A 2 -8.35 -9.19 -54.31
N GLN A 3 -7.43 -8.30 -54.73
CA GLN A 3 -7.31 -6.95 -54.18
C GLN A 3 -6.79 -6.03 -55.29
N ARG A 4 -7.64 -5.63 -56.19
CA ARG A 4 -7.42 -4.55 -57.19
C ARG A 4 -8.76 -4.18 -57.76
N ASN A 5 -9.49 -3.24 -57.13
CA ASN A 5 -10.62 -2.52 -57.77
C ASN A 5 -11.28 -1.48 -56.82
N ALA A 6 -10.49 -0.79 -56.00
CA ALA A 6 -11.05 0.29 -55.17
C ALA A 6 -10.38 1.67 -55.29
N VAL A 7 -9.42 1.82 -56.24
CA VAL A 7 -8.63 3.09 -56.35
C VAL A 7 -9.05 3.94 -57.56
N CYS A 8 -10.00 3.50 -58.41
CA CYS A 8 -10.28 4.17 -59.69
C CYS A 8 -11.59 4.99 -59.72
N LYS A 9 -12.30 5.19 -58.57
CA LYS A 9 -13.54 5.98 -58.58
C LYS A 9 -13.46 7.31 -57.83
N THR A 10 -12.39 7.62 -57.15
CA THR A 10 -12.24 8.90 -56.39
C THR A 10 -11.48 9.99 -57.13
N THR A 11 -10.76 9.64 -58.19
CA THR A 11 -10.00 10.63 -58.99
C THR A 11 -10.78 11.33 -60.10
N LEU A 12 -11.99 10.87 -60.46
CA LEU A 12 -12.83 11.49 -61.51
C LEU A 12 -13.80 12.56 -60.98
N ILE A 13 -13.99 12.69 -59.66
CA ILE A 13 -14.89 13.68 -59.09
C ILE A 13 -14.17 15.01 -58.81
N TRP A 14 -12.85 15.01 -58.62
CA TRP A 14 -12.07 16.23 -58.39
C TRP A 14 -11.70 17.02 -59.65
N THR A 15 -11.70 16.43 -60.84
CA THR A 15 -11.41 17.14 -62.09
C THR A 15 -12.60 17.86 -62.65
N ALA A 16 -13.84 17.52 -62.27
CA ALA A 16 -15.04 18.23 -62.72
C ALA A 16 -15.34 19.50 -61.87
N LEU A 17 -14.86 19.57 -60.62
CA LEU A 17 -15.07 20.74 -59.77
C LEU A 17 -14.07 21.88 -60.02
N ALA A 18 -12.88 21.57 -60.59
CA ALA A 18 -11.87 22.60 -60.89
C ALA A 18 -12.14 23.37 -62.21
N ALA A 19 -12.98 22.85 -63.10
CA ALA A 19 -13.33 23.54 -64.37
C ALA A 19 -14.45 24.55 -64.27
N LEU A 20 -15.24 24.54 -63.19
CA LEU A 20 -16.36 25.49 -62.96
C LEU A 20 -15.95 26.80 -62.26
N LEU A 21 -14.75 26.88 -61.72
CA LEU A 21 -14.24 28.06 -60.99
C LEU A 21 -13.46 29.07 -61.85
N LEU A 22 -13.26 28.76 -63.14
CA LEU A 22 -12.48 29.61 -64.06
C LEU A 22 -13.34 30.39 -65.10
N SER A 23 -14.68 30.42 -64.98
CA SER A 23 -15.53 31.26 -65.81
C SER A 23 -15.91 32.54 -65.08
N PRO A 24 -16.04 33.69 -65.82
CA PRO A 24 -16.41 34.98 -65.23
C PRO A 24 -17.76 34.95 -64.51
N ALA A 25 -18.63 33.98 -64.84
CA ALA A 25 -19.93 33.79 -64.19
C ALA A 25 -19.82 33.08 -62.84
N GLY A 26 -18.86 32.13 -62.70
CA GLY A 26 -18.61 31.42 -61.44
C GLY A 26 -17.96 32.32 -60.37
N ALA A 27 -17.13 33.27 -60.80
CA ALA A 27 -16.52 34.23 -59.84
C ALA A 27 -17.55 35.25 -59.28
N ARG A 28 -18.63 35.55 -60.02
CA ARG A 28 -19.73 36.40 -59.54
C ARG A 28 -20.66 35.66 -58.60
N ALA A 29 -20.92 34.38 -58.88
CA ALA A 29 -21.73 33.55 -57.97
C ALA A 29 -20.98 33.25 -56.65
N ALA A 30 -19.69 33.03 -56.70
CA ALA A 30 -18.86 32.85 -55.51
C ALA A 30 -18.74 34.13 -54.67
N ARG A 31 -18.68 35.31 -55.29
CA ARG A 31 -18.71 36.61 -54.56
C ARG A 31 -20.07 36.92 -53.94
N LEU A 32 -21.19 36.60 -54.60
CA LEU A 32 -22.52 36.74 -54.04
C LEU A 32 -22.80 35.73 -52.90
N ALA A 33 -22.30 34.53 -53.03
CA ALA A 33 -22.37 33.53 -51.94
C ALA A 33 -21.48 33.91 -50.74
N ALA A 34 -20.29 34.49 -50.99
CA ALA A 34 -19.41 34.97 -49.92
C ALA A 34 -19.96 36.20 -49.20
N VAL A 35 -20.66 37.09 -49.91
CA VAL A 35 -21.34 38.25 -49.27
C VAL A 35 -22.58 37.81 -48.48
N HIS A 36 -23.31 36.78 -48.94
CA HIS A 36 -24.44 36.22 -48.18
C HIS A 36 -24.03 35.37 -46.99
N LEU A 37 -22.81 34.80 -47.00
CA LEU A 37 -22.24 34.08 -45.83
C LEU A 37 -21.68 35.07 -44.78
N SER A 38 -21.16 36.22 -45.20
CA SER A 38 -20.68 37.24 -44.25
C SER A 38 -21.80 38.00 -43.52
N ASP A 39 -22.97 38.15 -44.13
CA ASP A 39 -24.13 38.78 -43.48
C ASP A 39 -24.96 37.82 -42.61
N ARG A 40 -24.79 36.51 -42.78
CA ARG A 40 -25.39 35.52 -41.86
C ARG A 40 -24.58 35.29 -40.57
N ASP A 41 -23.29 35.58 -40.58
CA ASP A 41 -22.45 35.49 -39.38
C ASP A 41 -22.55 36.68 -38.43
N LEU A 42 -23.29 37.75 -38.84
CA LEU A 42 -23.46 38.95 -38.02
C LEU A 42 -24.78 39.00 -37.22
N LEU A 43 -25.61 37.95 -37.34
CA LEU A 43 -26.79 37.78 -36.50
C LEU A 43 -26.70 36.37 -35.83
N GLN A 44 -25.62 36.11 -35.09
CA GLN A 44 -25.64 35.00 -34.15
C GLN A 44 -26.58 35.42 -33.01
N ASP A 45 -27.74 34.76 -32.97
CA ASP A 45 -28.66 34.85 -31.84
C ASP A 45 -27.87 34.61 -30.53
N PRO A 46 -27.97 35.52 -29.56
CA PRO A 46 -27.35 35.31 -28.24
C PRO A 46 -27.68 33.97 -27.61
N GLN A 47 -28.80 33.36 -27.97
CA GLN A 47 -29.23 32.04 -27.56
C GLN A 47 -28.31 30.93 -28.16
N ASP A 48 -27.98 31.02 -29.48
CA ASP A 48 -27.07 30.04 -30.12
C ASP A 48 -25.65 30.06 -29.54
N ALA A 49 -25.19 31.19 -29.03
CA ALA A 49 -23.90 31.31 -28.37
C ALA A 49 -23.94 30.69 -26.96
N GLN A 50 -25.04 30.90 -26.23
CA GLN A 50 -25.25 30.29 -24.91
C GLN A 50 -25.42 28.77 -25.00
N ASP A 51 -26.18 28.28 -25.99
CA ASP A 51 -26.36 26.83 -26.22
C ASP A 51 -25.03 26.12 -26.57
N ARG A 52 -24.18 26.75 -27.39
CA ARG A 52 -22.84 26.22 -27.70
C ARG A 52 -21.93 26.22 -26.48
N GLU A 53 -21.99 27.23 -25.65
CA GLU A 53 -21.22 27.31 -24.43
C GLU A 53 -21.70 26.25 -23.41
N GLN A 54 -23.03 26.07 -23.31
CA GLN A 54 -23.60 25.02 -22.46
C GLN A 54 -23.19 23.64 -22.95
N GLN A 55 -23.33 23.36 -24.27
CA GLN A 55 -22.87 22.08 -24.84
C GLN A 55 -21.37 21.84 -24.65
N ARG A 56 -20.54 22.88 -24.64
CA ARG A 56 -19.10 22.75 -24.35
C ARG A 56 -18.90 22.39 -22.88
N ARG A 57 -19.58 23.06 -21.96
CA ARG A 57 -19.52 22.75 -20.52
C ARG A 57 -19.98 21.33 -20.21
N ASP A 58 -21.08 20.91 -20.85
CA ASP A 58 -21.61 19.57 -20.68
C ASP A 58 -20.61 18.49 -21.17
N ARG A 59 -19.98 18.71 -22.35
CA ARG A 59 -18.91 17.82 -22.86
C ARG A 59 -17.66 17.80 -21.96
N GLU A 60 -17.27 18.96 -21.44
CA GLU A 60 -16.15 19.06 -20.50
C GLU A 60 -16.48 18.37 -19.17
N GLN A 61 -17.74 18.44 -18.74
CA GLN A 61 -18.22 17.73 -17.55
C GLN A 61 -18.23 16.22 -17.79
N GLU A 62 -18.84 15.76 -18.90
CA GLU A 62 -18.83 14.34 -19.27
C GLU A 62 -17.40 13.77 -19.41
N ALA A 63 -16.46 14.57 -19.93
CA ALA A 63 -15.06 14.15 -20.04
C ALA A 63 -14.41 14.00 -18.65
N ARG A 64 -14.67 14.92 -17.73
CA ARG A 64 -14.23 14.85 -16.33
C ARG A 64 -14.83 13.64 -15.60
N ASP A 65 -16.13 13.43 -15.78
CA ASP A 65 -16.83 12.31 -15.14
C ASP A 65 -16.29 10.96 -15.63
N ARG A 66 -16.02 10.82 -16.95
CA ARG A 66 -15.39 9.60 -17.51
C ARG A 66 -13.98 9.40 -17.00
N GLU A 67 -13.20 10.47 -16.85
CA GLU A 67 -11.85 10.39 -16.31
C GLU A 67 -11.86 10.04 -14.82
N GLN A 68 -12.82 10.57 -14.07
CA GLN A 68 -13.04 10.22 -12.68
C GLN A 68 -13.44 8.74 -12.54
N GLU A 69 -14.43 8.29 -13.33
CA GLU A 69 -14.87 6.88 -13.33
C GLU A 69 -13.71 5.92 -13.66
N LYS A 70 -12.82 6.33 -14.59
CA LYS A 70 -11.63 5.55 -14.90
C LYS A 70 -10.67 5.48 -13.70
N ARG A 71 -10.41 6.61 -13.04
CA ARG A 71 -9.57 6.66 -11.83
C ARG A 71 -10.15 5.82 -10.70
N ASP A 72 -11.47 5.92 -10.49
CA ASP A 72 -12.16 5.15 -9.46
C ASP A 72 -12.05 3.64 -9.72
N ARG A 73 -12.23 3.18 -10.97
CA ARG A 73 -12.03 1.78 -11.36
C ARG A 73 -10.59 1.30 -11.17
N GLU A 74 -9.61 2.14 -11.50
CA GLU A 74 -8.18 1.84 -11.29
C GLU A 74 -7.86 1.78 -9.80
N GLN A 75 -8.46 2.65 -8.99
CA GLN A 75 -8.31 2.62 -7.53
C GLN A 75 -8.94 1.36 -6.94
N GLU A 76 -10.18 1.03 -7.30
CA GLU A 76 -10.83 -0.21 -6.87
C GLU A 76 -10.05 -1.48 -7.27
N ALA A 77 -9.39 -1.45 -8.44
CA ALA A 77 -8.54 -2.56 -8.86
C ALA A 77 -7.29 -2.69 -7.98
N ARG A 78 -6.66 -1.56 -7.62
CA ARG A 78 -5.53 -1.54 -6.69
C ARG A 78 -5.94 -1.98 -5.29
N ASP A 79 -7.06 -1.48 -4.79
CA ASP A 79 -7.57 -1.83 -3.47
C ASP A 79 -7.88 -3.33 -3.37
N ARG A 80 -8.52 -3.90 -4.40
CA ARG A 80 -8.76 -5.37 -4.49
C ARG A 80 -7.48 -6.18 -4.54
N GLU A 81 -6.46 -5.72 -5.26
CA GLU A 81 -5.16 -6.40 -5.29
C GLU A 81 -4.46 -6.29 -3.94
N GLN A 82 -4.51 -5.12 -3.28
CA GLN A 82 -3.96 -4.94 -1.94
C GLN A 82 -4.67 -5.85 -0.92
N GLU A 83 -6.00 -5.88 -0.91
CA GLU A 83 -6.77 -6.80 -0.06
C GLU A 83 -6.41 -8.27 -0.31
N ARG A 84 -6.13 -8.63 -1.58
CA ARG A 84 -5.66 -9.96 -1.93
C ARG A 84 -4.30 -10.26 -1.33
N LEU A 85 -3.36 -9.32 -1.43
CA LEU A 85 -2.01 -9.47 -0.87
C LEU A 85 -2.05 -9.53 0.66
N ASP A 86 -2.83 -8.67 1.30
CA ASP A 86 -3.00 -8.65 2.76
C ASP A 86 -3.59 -9.98 3.26
N ARG A 87 -4.57 -10.54 2.55
CA ARG A 87 -5.15 -11.86 2.87
C ARG A 87 -4.14 -13.00 2.73
N LEU A 88 -3.28 -12.96 1.69
CA LEU A 88 -2.19 -13.92 1.53
C LEU A 88 -1.18 -13.82 2.68
N GLN A 89 -0.84 -12.61 3.07
CA GLN A 89 0.06 -12.35 4.19
C GLN A 89 -0.53 -12.83 5.52
N GLU A 90 -1.78 -12.50 5.80
CA GLU A 90 -2.50 -12.97 6.99
C GLU A 90 -2.55 -14.52 7.03
N MET A 91 -2.85 -15.15 5.89
CA MET A 91 -2.88 -16.62 5.81
C MET A 91 -1.50 -17.24 6.08
N TYR A 92 -0.44 -16.60 5.61
CA TYR A 92 0.94 -17.02 5.88
C TYR A 92 1.28 -16.89 7.37
N GLU A 93 0.95 -15.75 7.99
CA GLU A 93 1.20 -15.50 9.42
C GLU A 93 0.40 -16.44 10.30
N ASN A 94 -0.88 -16.66 9.99
CA ASN A 94 -1.72 -17.65 10.70
C ASN A 94 -1.16 -19.08 10.58
N GLY A 95 -0.61 -19.43 9.41
CA GLY A 95 0.08 -20.71 9.21
C GLY A 95 1.35 -20.82 10.06
N ARG A 96 2.10 -19.72 10.18
CA ARG A 96 3.30 -19.64 11.01
C ARG A 96 2.97 -19.73 12.51
N GLU A 97 1.96 -18.99 12.96
CA GLU A 97 1.47 -19.08 14.33
C GLU A 97 1.05 -20.52 14.68
N ALA A 98 0.33 -21.17 13.78
CA ALA A 98 -0.04 -22.58 13.97
C ALA A 98 1.18 -23.51 14.08
N LEU A 99 2.28 -23.25 13.36
CA LEU A 99 3.55 -23.98 13.53
C LEU A 99 4.18 -23.71 14.90
N ASP A 100 4.19 -22.45 15.32
CA ASP A 100 4.77 -22.02 16.59
C ASP A 100 4.00 -22.58 17.80
N ASP A 101 2.70 -22.80 17.64
CA ASP A 101 1.81 -23.45 18.61
C ASP A 101 1.74 -24.99 18.48
N GLU A 102 2.55 -25.56 17.58
CA GLU A 102 2.59 -27.00 17.28
C GLU A 102 1.27 -27.59 16.76
N ARG A 103 0.37 -26.72 16.24
CA ARG A 103 -0.89 -27.10 15.58
C ARG A 103 -0.63 -27.49 14.12
N TYR A 104 0.14 -28.56 13.90
CA TYR A 104 0.71 -28.92 12.60
C TYR A 104 -0.34 -29.24 11.52
N GLU A 105 -1.51 -29.83 11.88
CA GLU A 105 -2.61 -30.07 10.94
C GLU A 105 -3.20 -28.76 10.42
N GLN A 106 -3.32 -27.75 11.28
CA GLN A 106 -3.82 -26.43 10.88
C GLN A 106 -2.79 -25.71 10.01
N ALA A 107 -1.52 -25.79 10.37
CA ALA A 107 -0.42 -25.25 9.59
C ALA A 107 -0.36 -25.87 8.19
N GLU A 108 -0.41 -27.20 8.10
CA GLU A 108 -0.44 -27.94 6.82
C GLU A 108 -1.61 -27.46 5.93
N ALA A 109 -2.82 -27.34 6.50
CA ALA A 109 -4.00 -26.90 5.77
C ALA A 109 -3.85 -25.46 5.23
N LYS A 110 -3.36 -24.53 6.07
CA LYS A 110 -3.13 -23.13 5.69
C LYS A 110 -2.08 -23.00 4.58
N PHE A 111 -0.92 -23.65 4.74
CA PHE A 111 0.13 -23.60 3.73
C PHE A 111 -0.25 -24.35 2.44
N ASN A 112 -1.07 -25.39 2.54
CA ASN A 112 -1.59 -26.05 1.34
C ASN A 112 -2.54 -25.12 0.56
N GLN A 113 -3.41 -24.36 1.23
CA GLN A 113 -4.26 -23.35 0.59
C GLN A 113 -3.40 -22.25 -0.07
N LEU A 114 -2.40 -21.74 0.67
CA LEU A 114 -1.51 -20.69 0.16
C LEU A 114 -0.71 -21.15 -1.06
N ALA A 115 -0.21 -22.39 -1.06
CA ALA A 115 0.52 -22.97 -2.17
C ALA A 115 -0.35 -23.11 -3.44
N GLN A 116 -1.66 -23.37 -3.29
CA GLN A 116 -2.61 -23.47 -4.41
C GLN A 116 -2.91 -22.10 -5.06
N MET A 117 -2.74 -21.01 -4.35
CA MET A 117 -2.99 -19.64 -4.87
C MET A 117 -1.92 -19.14 -5.84
N ASN A 118 -0.80 -19.86 -6.00
CA ASN A 118 0.28 -19.54 -6.93
C ASN A 118 0.77 -18.08 -6.87
N GLY A 119 0.96 -17.55 -5.67
CA GLY A 119 1.44 -16.20 -5.41
C GLY A 119 2.95 -16.13 -5.15
N ALA A 120 3.43 -14.94 -4.80
CA ALA A 120 4.84 -14.68 -4.52
C ALA A 120 5.43 -15.49 -3.34
N GLN A 121 4.59 -16.03 -2.46
CA GLN A 121 4.99 -16.80 -1.28
C GLN A 121 4.76 -18.32 -1.43
N THR A 122 4.52 -18.79 -2.66
CA THR A 122 4.22 -20.22 -2.90
C THR A 122 5.37 -21.14 -2.52
N ASP A 123 6.60 -20.75 -2.78
CA ASP A 123 7.79 -21.51 -2.41
C ASP A 123 7.96 -21.60 -0.88
N ALA A 124 7.73 -20.49 -0.15
CA ALA A 124 7.71 -20.48 1.30
C ALA A 124 6.58 -21.37 1.86
N ALA A 125 5.39 -21.30 1.26
CA ALA A 125 4.26 -22.13 1.65
C ALA A 125 4.54 -23.63 1.46
N LEU A 126 5.19 -24.01 0.37
CA LEU A 126 5.60 -25.39 0.13
C LEU A 126 6.64 -25.87 1.18
N TYR A 127 7.60 -25.02 1.52
CA TYR A 127 8.56 -25.37 2.58
C TYR A 127 7.88 -25.64 3.93
N TRP A 128 7.04 -24.70 4.38
CA TRP A 128 6.35 -24.84 5.66
C TRP A 128 5.31 -25.93 5.67
N LYS A 129 4.65 -26.21 4.56
CA LYS A 129 3.80 -27.38 4.39
C LYS A 129 4.61 -28.68 4.61
N ALA A 130 5.75 -28.81 3.91
CA ALA A 130 6.61 -29.99 4.07
C ALA A 130 7.11 -30.15 5.51
N TYR A 131 7.43 -29.04 6.18
CA TYR A 131 7.80 -29.04 7.58
C TYR A 131 6.67 -29.55 8.48
N ALA A 132 5.44 -29.06 8.30
CA ALA A 132 4.27 -29.51 9.05
C ALA A 132 3.98 -31.01 8.78
N GLU A 133 4.03 -31.44 7.52
CA GLU A 133 3.87 -32.84 7.12
C GLU A 133 4.91 -33.75 7.80
N ASN A 134 6.18 -33.30 7.90
CA ASN A 134 7.23 -34.05 8.63
C ASN A 134 6.89 -34.17 10.12
N ARG A 135 6.44 -33.07 10.76
CA ARG A 135 6.06 -33.08 12.19
C ARG A 135 4.84 -33.95 12.46
N LEU A 136 3.92 -34.09 11.50
CA LEU A 136 2.80 -35.03 11.55
C LEU A 136 3.17 -36.49 11.27
N GLY A 137 4.43 -36.77 10.99
CA GLY A 137 4.89 -38.10 10.60
C GLY A 137 4.50 -38.49 9.15
N LYS A 138 3.94 -37.60 8.37
CA LYS A 138 3.57 -37.79 6.94
C LYS A 138 4.81 -37.71 6.03
N LYS A 139 5.81 -38.53 6.29
CA LYS A 139 7.15 -38.46 5.67
C LYS A 139 7.12 -38.51 4.13
N ALA A 140 6.28 -39.39 3.56
CA ALA A 140 6.15 -39.51 2.10
C ALA A 140 5.58 -38.25 1.49
N ALA A 141 4.60 -37.60 2.13
CA ALA A 141 4.01 -36.34 1.69
C ALA A 141 5.06 -35.22 1.80
N ALA A 142 5.77 -35.12 2.90
CA ALA A 142 6.84 -34.15 3.09
C ALA A 142 7.92 -34.23 1.99
N LEU A 143 8.39 -35.45 1.67
CA LEU A 143 9.35 -35.63 0.57
C LEU A 143 8.79 -35.24 -0.79
N ALA A 144 7.51 -35.53 -1.07
CA ALA A 144 6.85 -35.12 -2.31
C ALA A 144 6.72 -33.60 -2.40
N THR A 145 6.32 -32.93 -1.31
CA THR A 145 6.23 -31.47 -1.24
C THR A 145 7.58 -30.79 -1.42
N ILE A 146 8.65 -31.34 -0.83
CA ILE A 146 10.04 -30.85 -1.02
C ILE A 146 10.47 -31.01 -2.47
N ALA A 147 10.19 -32.17 -3.09
CA ALA A 147 10.51 -32.39 -4.49
C ALA A 147 9.82 -31.40 -5.41
N ASP A 148 8.54 -31.10 -5.14
CA ASP A 148 7.76 -30.08 -5.85
C ASP A 148 8.38 -28.68 -5.75
N LEU A 149 8.77 -28.27 -4.55
CA LEU A 149 9.46 -27.00 -4.32
C LEU A 149 10.75 -26.92 -5.14
N LYS A 150 11.60 -27.94 -5.05
CA LYS A 150 12.90 -27.99 -5.75
C LYS A 150 12.74 -27.98 -7.28
N ALA A 151 11.70 -28.62 -7.80
CA ALA A 151 11.45 -28.71 -9.24
C ALA A 151 10.85 -27.41 -9.81
N LYS A 152 9.84 -26.84 -9.11
CA LYS A 152 9.11 -25.67 -9.60
C LYS A 152 9.79 -24.34 -9.26
N TYR A 153 10.53 -24.30 -8.14
CA TYR A 153 11.16 -23.09 -7.61
C TYR A 153 12.67 -23.29 -7.41
N ALA A 154 13.39 -23.66 -8.47
CA ALA A 154 14.83 -23.98 -8.43
C ALA A 154 15.70 -22.82 -7.93
N GLN A 155 15.24 -21.57 -8.05
CA GLN A 155 15.94 -20.37 -7.58
C GLN A 155 15.40 -19.86 -6.22
N SER A 156 14.50 -20.60 -5.58
CA SER A 156 13.95 -20.22 -4.28
C SER A 156 15.04 -20.15 -3.21
N ARG A 157 14.94 -19.14 -2.37
CA ARG A 157 15.77 -18.97 -1.16
C ARG A 157 15.54 -20.08 -0.13
N TRP A 158 14.40 -20.77 -0.18
CA TRP A 158 14.03 -21.90 0.67
C TRP A 158 14.66 -23.22 0.23
N LYS A 159 15.33 -23.26 -0.91
CA LYS A 159 15.88 -24.49 -1.47
C LYS A 159 16.86 -25.20 -0.51
N LYS A 160 17.78 -24.43 0.12
CA LYS A 160 18.76 -24.99 1.06
C LYS A 160 18.10 -25.55 2.33
N ASP A 161 17.09 -24.83 2.85
CA ASP A 161 16.33 -25.30 4.01
C ASP A 161 15.49 -26.53 3.66
N ALA A 162 14.93 -26.59 2.46
CA ALA A 162 14.22 -27.77 1.97
C ALA A 162 15.15 -28.99 1.79
N GLU A 163 16.38 -28.80 1.34
CA GLU A 163 17.39 -29.86 1.26
C GLU A 163 17.80 -30.36 2.65
N ALA A 164 17.95 -29.47 3.64
CA ALA A 164 18.20 -29.83 5.03
C ALA A 164 17.03 -30.62 5.63
N LEU A 165 15.80 -30.15 5.38
CA LEU A 165 14.59 -30.85 5.81
C LEU A 165 14.45 -32.22 5.14
N GLU A 166 14.78 -32.37 3.85
CA GLU A 166 14.78 -33.65 3.14
C GLU A 166 15.71 -34.65 3.79
N LEU A 167 16.91 -34.20 4.19
CA LEU A 167 17.87 -35.05 4.89
C LEU A 167 17.33 -35.51 6.26
N GLU A 168 16.73 -34.60 7.03
CA GLU A 168 16.07 -34.91 8.30
C GLU A 168 14.97 -35.98 8.13
N VAL A 169 14.05 -35.74 7.15
CA VAL A 169 12.95 -36.67 6.86
C VAL A 169 13.46 -38.06 6.53
N LYS A 170 14.53 -38.17 5.72
CA LYS A 170 15.17 -39.44 5.34
C LYS A 170 15.84 -40.12 6.52
N GLN A 171 16.52 -39.37 7.39
CA GLN A 171 17.21 -39.92 8.56
C GLN A 171 16.24 -40.36 9.68
N SER A 172 15.13 -39.63 9.86
CA SER A 172 14.13 -39.95 10.89
C SER A 172 13.16 -41.09 10.50
N SER A 173 13.40 -41.77 9.39
CA SER A 173 12.50 -42.84 8.90
C SER A 173 12.52 -44.10 9.79
N GLY A 174 12.58 -43.99 11.09
CA GLY A 174 12.50 -45.06 12.06
C GLY A 174 12.36 -44.63 13.51
N GLN A 175 12.38 -43.33 13.79
CA GLN A 175 12.26 -42.80 15.17
C GLN A 175 10.86 -42.21 15.43
N LYS A 176 10.25 -42.60 16.58
CA LYS A 176 9.02 -41.98 17.08
C LYS A 176 9.34 -40.57 17.61
N PRO A 177 8.41 -39.57 17.48
CA PRO A 177 8.57 -38.27 18.14
C PRO A 177 8.76 -38.45 19.65
N ASN A 178 9.73 -37.77 20.23
CA ASN A 178 9.97 -37.78 21.68
C ASN A 178 9.20 -36.62 22.35
N PRO A 179 8.22 -36.90 23.24
CA PRO A 179 7.46 -35.87 23.95
C PRO A 179 8.30 -35.00 24.88
N ASP A 180 9.46 -35.53 25.35
CA ASP A 180 10.35 -34.80 26.26
C ASP A 180 11.25 -33.76 25.57
N ALA A 181 11.16 -33.66 24.25
CA ALA A 181 12.05 -32.78 23.47
C ALA A 181 11.81 -31.29 23.73
N GLU A 182 10.62 -30.87 24.18
CA GLU A 182 10.29 -29.50 24.43
C GLU A 182 10.87 -28.99 25.76
N SER A 183 10.70 -29.75 26.83
CA SER A 183 11.37 -29.50 28.12
C SER A 183 12.90 -29.45 27.98
N ASP A 184 13.47 -30.32 27.13
CA ASP A 184 14.89 -30.32 26.80
C ASP A 184 15.34 -29.07 26.02
N ARG A 185 14.49 -28.52 25.15
CA ARG A 185 14.77 -27.27 24.41
C ARG A 185 14.80 -26.05 25.32
N ASP A 186 13.86 -25.94 26.28
CA ASP A 186 13.84 -24.85 27.23
C ASP A 186 15.06 -24.85 28.14
N LEU A 187 15.46 -26.05 28.61
CA LEU A 187 16.70 -26.23 29.38
C LEU A 187 17.95 -25.88 28.56
N LYS A 188 17.98 -26.25 27.28
CA LYS A 188 19.07 -25.88 26.37
C LYS A 188 19.13 -24.40 26.12
N ALA A 189 17.97 -23.72 25.93
CA ALA A 189 17.91 -22.27 25.76
C ALA A 189 18.39 -21.55 27.03
N LEU A 190 18.01 -22.02 28.22
CA LEU A 190 18.47 -21.46 29.49
C LEU A 190 19.99 -21.65 29.70
N ALA A 191 20.50 -22.85 29.41
CA ALA A 191 21.93 -23.13 29.47
C ALA A 191 22.71 -22.27 28.47
N LEU A 192 22.19 -22.11 27.26
CA LEU A 192 22.81 -21.29 26.23
C LEU A 192 22.84 -19.80 26.63
N ARG A 193 21.77 -19.29 27.28
CA ARG A 193 21.74 -17.92 27.82
C ARG A 193 22.83 -17.73 28.88
N ALA A 194 22.98 -18.65 29.80
CA ALA A 194 24.04 -18.58 30.80
C ALA A 194 25.43 -18.62 30.15
N LEU A 195 25.60 -19.45 29.13
CA LEU A 195 26.88 -19.59 28.42
C LEU A 195 27.20 -18.30 27.63
N TRP A 196 26.23 -17.67 26.98
CA TRP A 196 26.43 -16.38 26.29
C TRP A 196 26.84 -15.26 27.24
N GLN A 197 26.42 -15.30 28.50
CA GLN A 197 26.80 -14.32 29.51
C GLN A 197 28.21 -14.58 30.09
N SER A 198 28.62 -15.85 30.21
CA SER A 198 29.88 -16.23 30.86
C SER A 198 31.03 -16.51 29.88
N ASP A 199 30.74 -17.10 28.72
CA ASP A 199 31.72 -17.57 27.73
C ASP A 199 31.13 -17.57 26.32
N PRO A 200 31.04 -16.37 25.71
CA PRO A 200 30.48 -16.21 24.35
C PRO A 200 31.23 -17.00 23.26
N GLU A 201 32.55 -17.25 23.45
CA GLU A 201 33.35 -17.98 22.48
C GLU A 201 32.91 -19.44 22.38
N ARG A 202 32.52 -20.06 23.51
CA ARG A 202 31.96 -21.41 23.53
C ARG A 202 30.50 -21.48 23.17
N ALA A 203 29.73 -20.42 23.42
CA ALA A 203 28.32 -20.29 23.04
C ALA A 203 28.12 -20.21 21.53
N LEU A 204 28.98 -19.46 20.82
CA LEU A 204 28.87 -19.19 19.40
C LEU A 204 28.76 -20.45 18.52
N PRO A 205 29.70 -21.45 18.58
CA PRO A 205 29.60 -22.62 17.71
C PRO A 205 28.38 -23.48 18.00
N ILE A 206 27.90 -23.50 19.24
CA ILE A 206 26.68 -24.21 19.63
C ILE A 206 25.46 -23.50 19.01
N THR A 207 25.42 -22.18 19.09
CA THR A 207 24.36 -21.35 18.49
C THR A 207 24.32 -21.52 16.97
N GLU A 208 25.47 -21.44 16.30
CA GLU A 208 25.54 -21.63 14.83
C GLU A 208 25.05 -23.02 14.42
N LYS A 209 25.39 -24.06 15.19
CA LYS A 209 24.91 -25.42 14.93
C LYS A 209 23.39 -25.54 15.03
N ILE A 210 22.76 -24.88 16.01
CA ILE A 210 21.29 -24.84 16.16
C ILE A 210 20.66 -24.07 15.02
N LEU A 211 21.18 -22.89 14.70
CA LEU A 211 20.63 -22.02 13.63
C LEU A 211 20.68 -22.67 12.25
N ASN A 212 21.71 -23.49 11.99
CA ASN A 212 21.87 -24.25 10.75
C ASN A 212 21.23 -25.64 10.80
N GLY A 213 20.73 -26.07 11.97
CA GLY A 213 20.10 -27.37 12.18
C GLY A 213 18.61 -27.39 11.78
N PRO A 214 17.96 -28.55 12.03
CA PRO A 214 16.57 -28.78 11.67
C PRO A 214 15.56 -28.25 12.72
N ASP A 215 16.00 -27.40 13.65
CA ASP A 215 15.17 -26.90 14.74
C ASP A 215 14.03 -25.98 14.25
N SER A 216 12.97 -25.84 15.09
CA SER A 216 11.83 -25.02 14.76
C SER A 216 12.24 -23.55 14.56
N PRO A 217 11.53 -22.81 13.70
CA PRO A 217 11.79 -21.38 13.48
C PRO A 217 11.73 -20.56 14.77
N LYS A 218 10.77 -20.86 15.63
CA LYS A 218 10.61 -20.24 16.95
C LYS A 218 11.85 -20.46 17.82
N TYR A 219 12.34 -21.71 17.89
CA TYR A 219 13.52 -22.03 18.67
C TYR A 219 14.78 -21.36 18.12
N LYS A 220 14.97 -21.36 16.80
CA LYS A 220 16.08 -20.64 16.14
C LYS A 220 16.02 -19.13 16.42
N ALA A 221 14.83 -18.51 16.34
CA ALA A 221 14.64 -17.10 16.68
C ALA A 221 14.97 -16.82 18.15
N ASN A 222 14.54 -17.69 19.09
CA ASN A 222 14.87 -17.56 20.51
C ASN A 222 16.37 -17.70 20.76
N VAL A 223 17.03 -18.64 20.13
CA VAL A 223 18.48 -18.84 20.25
C VAL A 223 19.26 -17.63 19.72
N LEU A 224 18.83 -17.06 18.60
CA LEU A 224 19.41 -15.82 18.05
C LEU A 224 19.16 -14.64 19.00
N PHE A 225 17.95 -14.51 19.53
CA PHE A 225 17.60 -13.49 20.52
C PHE A 225 18.50 -13.56 21.76
N VAL A 226 18.72 -14.76 22.31
CA VAL A 226 19.59 -14.98 23.46
C VAL A 226 21.03 -14.54 23.18
N ALA A 227 21.55 -14.84 21.99
CA ALA A 227 22.90 -14.43 21.59
C ALA A 227 23.04 -12.90 21.56
N VAL A 228 22.03 -12.21 21.01
CA VAL A 228 22.05 -10.74 20.90
C VAL A 228 21.82 -10.06 22.25
N GLN A 229 20.91 -10.60 23.07
CA GLN A 229 20.62 -10.08 24.41
C GLN A 229 21.83 -10.11 25.34
N SER A 230 22.81 -10.98 25.07
CA SER A 230 24.06 -11.03 25.86
C SER A 230 24.88 -9.73 25.78
N GLY A 231 24.65 -8.89 24.76
CA GLY A 231 25.41 -7.69 24.49
C GLY A 231 26.86 -7.95 24.05
N SER A 232 27.23 -9.23 23.81
CA SER A 232 28.59 -9.59 23.42
C SER A 232 28.89 -9.17 21.97
N PRO A 233 30.13 -8.75 21.66
CA PRO A 233 30.56 -8.49 20.29
C PRO A 233 30.28 -9.66 19.34
N GLN A 234 30.51 -10.90 19.78
CA GLN A 234 30.29 -12.12 18.99
C GLN A 234 28.79 -12.32 18.68
N GLY A 235 27.91 -12.01 19.63
CA GLY A 235 26.44 -12.06 19.42
C GLY A 235 26.00 -11.06 18.34
N PHE A 236 26.55 -9.84 18.36
CA PHE A 236 26.26 -8.85 17.35
C PHE A 236 26.82 -9.25 15.96
N GLU A 237 28.04 -9.80 15.91
CA GLU A 237 28.64 -10.27 14.65
C GLU A 237 27.81 -11.44 14.04
N LEU A 238 27.35 -12.37 14.87
CA LEU A 238 26.46 -13.44 14.44
C LEU A 238 25.16 -12.87 13.88
N LEU A 239 24.56 -11.91 14.58
CA LEU A 239 23.34 -11.23 14.14
C LEU A 239 23.55 -10.54 12.80
N SER A 240 24.61 -9.76 12.66
CA SER A 240 25.00 -9.07 11.43
C SER A 240 25.20 -10.06 10.27
N LYS A 241 25.93 -11.17 10.52
CA LYS A 241 26.15 -12.24 9.53
C LYS A 241 24.84 -12.86 9.03
N ILE A 242 23.90 -13.10 9.92
CA ILE A 242 22.60 -13.69 9.57
C ILE A 242 21.75 -12.66 8.82
N ALA A 243 21.74 -11.40 9.26
CA ALA A 243 21.01 -10.32 8.62
C ALA A 243 21.49 -10.05 7.18
N HIS A 244 22.78 -10.19 6.89
CA HIS A 244 23.34 -10.14 5.52
C HIS A 244 23.16 -11.47 4.74
N GLY A 245 22.80 -12.56 5.41
CA GLY A 245 22.68 -13.89 4.81
C GLY A 245 21.56 -13.98 3.79
N GLN A 246 21.77 -14.80 2.76
CA GLN A 246 20.78 -15.06 1.73
C GLN A 246 20.08 -16.41 1.85
N SER A 247 20.43 -17.19 2.88
CA SER A 247 19.78 -18.44 3.23
C SER A 247 18.81 -18.23 4.38
N ASN A 248 17.71 -18.97 4.42
CA ASN A 248 16.65 -18.83 5.41
C ASN A 248 16.13 -17.39 5.55
N PRO A 249 15.22 -16.97 4.64
CA PRO A 249 14.66 -15.62 4.61
C PRO A 249 14.00 -15.20 5.91
N GLU A 250 13.38 -16.15 6.61
CA GLU A 250 12.70 -15.90 7.87
C GLU A 250 13.67 -15.54 9.00
N LEU A 251 14.76 -16.27 9.11
CA LEU A 251 15.79 -15.99 10.11
C LEU A 251 16.51 -14.67 9.80
N GLN A 252 16.73 -14.37 8.51
CA GLN A 252 17.27 -13.09 8.06
C GLN A 252 16.36 -11.93 8.48
N ARG A 253 15.04 -12.03 8.22
CA ARG A 253 14.06 -11.03 8.62
C ARG A 253 14.08 -10.82 10.14
N LYS A 254 14.13 -11.90 10.93
CA LYS A 254 14.26 -11.83 12.39
C LYS A 254 15.56 -11.17 12.84
N ALA A 255 16.66 -11.45 12.17
CA ALA A 255 17.93 -10.81 12.47
C ALA A 255 17.88 -9.29 12.20
N VAL A 256 17.24 -8.87 11.11
CA VAL A 256 17.01 -7.44 10.81
C VAL A 256 16.13 -6.79 11.88
N GLU A 257 15.03 -7.44 12.31
CA GLU A 257 14.17 -6.95 13.39
C GLU A 257 14.96 -6.76 14.70
N TYR A 258 15.82 -7.72 15.05
CA TYR A 258 16.66 -7.63 16.26
C TYR A 258 17.74 -6.54 16.14
N LEU A 259 18.30 -6.28 14.95
CA LEU A 259 19.17 -5.13 14.73
C LEU A 259 18.45 -3.82 15.07
N GLY A 260 17.20 -3.66 14.64
CA GLY A 260 16.40 -2.48 14.99
C GLY A 260 16.09 -2.34 16.48
N MET A 261 15.92 -3.47 17.20
CA MET A 261 15.59 -3.46 18.63
C MET A 261 16.81 -3.21 19.54
N PHE A 262 17.97 -3.79 19.19
CA PHE A 262 19.14 -3.81 20.06
C PHE A 262 20.29 -2.92 19.57
N GLY A 263 20.07 -2.22 18.50
CA GLY A 263 21.00 -1.65 17.58
C GLY A 263 21.98 -0.60 18.03
N GLY A 264 21.59 0.64 18.08
CA GLY A 264 22.51 1.78 18.09
C GLY A 264 23.27 1.95 16.78
N GLU A 265 24.23 2.87 16.72
CA GLU A 265 24.94 3.30 15.50
C GLU A 265 25.54 2.15 14.64
N ARG A 266 25.99 1.05 15.28
CA ARG A 266 26.52 -0.11 14.55
C ARG A 266 25.44 -0.84 13.77
N ALA A 267 24.24 -0.93 14.31
CA ALA A 267 23.12 -1.59 13.64
C ALA A 267 22.56 -0.70 12.52
N ASP A 268 22.49 0.60 12.72
CA ASP A 268 22.03 1.54 11.68
C ASP A 268 22.90 1.42 10.43
N LYS A 269 24.24 1.33 10.61
CA LYS A 269 25.16 1.06 9.51
C LYS A 269 24.87 -0.28 8.83
N THR A 270 24.72 -1.36 9.62
CA THR A 270 24.45 -2.70 9.11
C THR A 270 23.09 -2.76 8.37
N LEU A 271 22.06 -2.12 8.91
CA LEU A 271 20.75 -2.00 8.26
C LEU A 271 20.86 -1.26 6.92
N GLY A 272 21.63 -0.17 6.86
CA GLY A 272 21.89 0.57 5.63
C GLY A 272 22.61 -0.28 4.58
N GLU A 273 23.60 -1.06 4.96
CA GLU A 273 24.31 -2.00 4.08
C GLU A 273 23.35 -3.06 3.51
N ILE A 274 22.50 -3.64 4.36
CA ILE A 274 21.51 -4.63 3.95
C ILE A 274 20.49 -4.02 2.98
N TYR A 275 19.95 -2.83 3.30
CA TYR A 275 19.01 -2.13 2.45
C TYR A 275 19.56 -1.87 1.05
N ASN A 276 20.81 -1.39 0.98
CA ASN A 276 21.48 -1.04 -0.28
C ASN A 276 22.00 -2.27 -1.06
N SER A 277 22.04 -3.46 -0.46
CA SER A 277 22.52 -4.68 -1.14
C SER A 277 21.53 -5.30 -2.12
N GLY A 278 20.32 -4.73 -2.26
CA GLY A 278 19.30 -5.23 -3.17
C GLY A 278 18.68 -6.54 -2.70
N THR A 279 18.40 -6.65 -1.41
CA THR A 279 17.66 -7.77 -0.81
C THR A 279 16.22 -7.85 -1.34
N ASP A 280 15.53 -8.94 -1.07
CA ASP A 280 14.13 -9.05 -1.46
C ASP A 280 13.24 -8.03 -0.68
N GLU A 281 12.06 -7.78 -1.22
CA GLU A 281 11.13 -6.78 -0.69
C GLU A 281 10.78 -7.02 0.78
N SER A 282 10.65 -8.28 1.22
CA SER A 282 10.29 -8.62 2.60
C SER A 282 11.38 -8.21 3.60
N VAL A 283 12.64 -8.35 3.21
CA VAL A 283 13.79 -7.91 4.01
C VAL A 283 13.91 -6.39 3.99
N SER A 284 13.76 -5.75 2.82
CA SER A 284 13.76 -4.28 2.71
C SER A 284 12.65 -3.66 3.58
N ARG A 285 11.46 -4.25 3.59
CA ARG A 285 10.35 -3.85 4.45
C ARG A 285 10.68 -4.00 5.93
N ALA A 286 11.35 -5.09 6.32
CA ALA A 286 11.83 -5.30 7.69
C ALA A 286 12.88 -4.24 8.09
N VAL A 287 13.78 -3.87 7.18
CA VAL A 287 14.77 -2.79 7.44
C VAL A 287 14.06 -1.45 7.65
N ILE A 288 13.11 -1.08 6.78
CA ILE A 288 12.31 0.15 6.94
C ILE A 288 11.57 0.16 8.29
N ARG A 289 11.01 -0.98 8.71
CA ARG A 289 10.38 -1.11 10.03
C ARG A 289 11.41 -0.96 11.16
N SER A 290 12.62 -1.50 10.98
CA SER A 290 13.70 -1.39 11.96
C SER A 290 14.16 0.06 12.16
N TYR A 291 14.25 0.86 11.09
CA TYR A 291 14.47 2.31 11.18
C TYR A 291 13.38 3.03 11.98
N MET A 292 12.12 2.61 11.86
CA MET A 292 11.04 3.15 12.68
C MET A 292 11.24 2.80 14.16
N VAL A 293 11.59 1.55 14.47
CA VAL A 293 11.80 1.09 15.84
C VAL A 293 12.99 1.78 16.49
N SER A 294 14.08 1.99 15.76
CA SER A 294 15.25 2.73 16.23
C SER A 294 15.05 4.25 16.28
N GLY A 295 13.99 4.77 15.63
CA GLY A 295 13.74 6.20 15.51
C GLY A 295 14.64 6.91 14.48
N ASP A 296 15.26 6.16 13.58
CA ASP A 296 16.13 6.68 12.53
C ASP A 296 15.33 7.34 11.40
N LYS A 297 14.91 8.58 11.62
CA LYS A 297 14.20 9.40 10.65
C LYS A 297 15.03 9.69 9.40
N ALA A 298 16.35 9.78 9.54
CA ALA A 298 17.24 10.10 8.41
C ALA A 298 17.23 8.97 7.37
N SER A 299 17.34 7.71 7.81
CA SER A 299 17.27 6.54 6.93
C SER A 299 15.85 6.33 6.37
N LEU A 300 14.79 6.57 7.16
CA LEU A 300 13.40 6.57 6.67
C LEU A 300 13.20 7.62 5.58
N PHE A 301 13.72 8.83 5.77
CA PHE A 301 13.62 9.90 4.77
C PHE A 301 14.38 9.56 3.50
N ALA A 302 15.60 9.01 3.62
CA ALA A 302 16.38 8.57 2.48
C ALA A 302 15.66 7.48 1.68
N ALA A 303 15.06 6.49 2.37
CA ALA A 303 14.25 5.45 1.75
C ALA A 303 13.01 6.05 1.06
N ALA A 304 12.25 6.92 1.74
CA ALA A 304 11.07 7.58 1.18
C ALA A 304 11.39 8.42 -0.08
N LYS A 305 12.59 8.96 -0.17
CA LYS A 305 13.03 9.82 -1.28
C LYS A 305 13.57 9.03 -2.48
N SER A 306 14.31 7.95 -2.25
CA SER A 306 15.10 7.29 -3.28
C SER A 306 14.60 5.90 -3.68
N GLU A 307 13.68 5.29 -2.92
CA GLU A 307 13.17 3.97 -3.19
C GLU A 307 12.37 3.93 -4.51
N LYS A 308 12.70 2.98 -5.37
CA LYS A 308 12.02 2.79 -6.67
C LYS A 308 10.74 1.98 -6.55
N ASN A 309 10.71 1.04 -5.61
CA ASN A 309 9.50 0.29 -5.30
C ASN A 309 8.54 1.21 -4.55
N GLU A 310 7.41 1.54 -5.19
CA GLU A 310 6.43 2.46 -4.64
C GLU A 310 5.83 1.97 -3.32
N ALA A 311 5.64 0.66 -3.14
CA ALA A 311 5.13 0.09 -1.91
C ALA A 311 6.09 0.31 -0.74
N LEU A 312 7.38 0.03 -0.94
CA LEU A 312 8.42 0.30 0.08
C LEU A 312 8.57 1.79 0.36
N ARG A 313 8.45 2.64 -0.68
CA ARG A 313 8.47 4.09 -0.53
C ARG A 313 7.32 4.59 0.35
N LYS A 314 6.11 4.08 0.12
CA LYS A 314 4.93 4.37 0.95
C LYS A 314 5.10 3.87 2.38
N ASP A 315 5.67 2.68 2.58
CA ASP A 315 5.98 2.17 3.91
C ASP A 315 6.96 3.09 4.67
N ALA A 316 8.00 3.58 4.00
CA ALA A 316 8.95 4.53 4.61
C ALA A 316 8.27 5.85 4.99
N ILE A 317 7.39 6.39 4.13
CA ILE A 317 6.59 7.59 4.40
C ILE A 317 5.69 7.39 5.62
N ARG A 318 4.97 6.27 5.68
CA ARG A 318 4.09 5.92 6.81
C ARG A 318 4.87 5.83 8.12
N ASN A 319 6.03 5.18 8.08
CA ASN A 319 6.90 5.06 9.25
C ASN A 319 7.52 6.40 9.67
N LEU A 320 7.81 7.31 8.74
CA LEU A 320 8.14 8.70 9.07
C LEU A 320 7.02 9.38 9.84
N GLY A 321 5.77 9.19 9.43
CA GLY A 321 4.60 9.69 10.17
C GLY A 321 4.55 9.15 11.59
N LEU A 322 4.69 7.83 11.77
CA LEU A 322 4.68 7.18 13.08
C LEU A 322 5.81 7.64 14.00
N THR A 323 6.97 8.00 13.45
CA THR A 323 8.11 8.54 14.21
C THR A 323 8.04 10.05 14.41
N GLY A 324 6.99 10.72 13.92
CA GLY A 324 6.86 12.19 14.00
C GLY A 324 7.83 12.94 13.11
N GLY A 325 8.20 12.38 11.95
CA GLY A 325 9.09 13.00 10.95
C GLY A 325 8.37 14.03 10.09
N THR A 326 7.73 15.02 10.69
CA THR A 326 6.86 15.99 9.98
C THR A 326 7.64 16.95 9.08
N ALA A 327 8.87 17.29 9.44
CA ALA A 327 9.72 18.17 8.62
C ALA A 327 10.20 17.42 7.36
N GLU A 328 10.55 16.16 7.49
CA GLU A 328 10.95 15.27 6.39
C GLU A 328 9.78 15.02 5.44
N LEU A 329 8.59 14.74 5.99
CA LEU A 329 7.35 14.58 5.21
C LEU A 329 7.00 15.85 4.43
N GLU A 330 7.20 17.04 5.01
CA GLU A 330 6.97 18.29 4.30
C GLU A 330 7.91 18.48 3.10
N GLN A 331 9.19 18.17 3.28
CA GLN A 331 10.17 18.21 2.18
C GLN A 331 9.78 17.25 1.05
N LEU A 332 9.32 16.04 1.39
CA LEU A 332 8.83 15.07 0.41
C LEU A 332 7.58 15.61 -0.30
N TYR A 333 6.62 16.16 0.42
CA TYR A 333 5.37 16.67 -0.15
C TYR A 333 5.60 17.77 -1.18
N GLN A 334 6.53 18.69 -0.91
CA GLN A 334 6.87 19.79 -1.80
C GLN A 334 7.55 19.34 -3.11
N SER A 335 8.30 18.25 -3.08
CA SER A 335 9.03 17.73 -4.23
C SER A 335 8.33 16.60 -4.97
N GLU A 336 7.28 16.00 -4.38
CA GLU A 336 6.61 14.84 -4.93
C GLU A 336 5.66 15.22 -6.07
N THR A 337 5.64 14.39 -7.11
CA THR A 337 4.76 14.55 -8.28
C THR A 337 3.69 13.46 -8.38
N SER A 338 3.93 12.30 -7.75
CA SER A 338 2.95 11.21 -7.72
C SER A 338 1.80 11.57 -6.78
N HIS A 339 0.60 11.56 -7.31
CA HIS A 339 -0.64 11.79 -6.56
C HIS A 339 -0.79 10.77 -5.40
N ASP A 340 -0.55 9.49 -5.67
CA ASP A 340 -0.69 8.43 -4.67
C ASP A 340 0.35 8.55 -3.55
N VAL A 341 1.57 8.94 -3.87
CA VAL A 341 2.60 9.19 -2.86
C VAL A 341 2.30 10.44 -2.04
N LYS A 342 1.78 11.52 -2.67
CA LYS A 342 1.30 12.69 -1.92
C LYS A 342 0.18 12.34 -0.94
N ARG A 343 -0.75 11.47 -1.35
CA ARG A 343 -1.82 10.97 -0.46
C ARG A 343 -1.25 10.21 0.73
N GLU A 344 -0.22 9.38 0.51
CA GLU A 344 0.47 8.69 1.61
C GLU A 344 1.21 9.66 2.55
N ILE A 345 1.79 10.76 2.01
CA ILE A 345 2.40 11.80 2.86
C ILE A 345 1.32 12.50 3.72
N LEU A 346 0.14 12.80 3.16
CA LEU A 346 -0.99 13.30 3.95
C LEU A 346 -1.40 12.33 5.06
N GLN A 347 -1.40 11.02 4.77
CA GLN A 347 -1.60 10.01 5.81
C GLN A 347 -0.48 10.03 6.86
N GLY A 348 0.76 10.25 6.43
CA GLY A 348 1.91 10.44 7.34
C GLY A 348 1.73 11.64 8.27
N PHE A 349 1.25 12.79 7.79
CA PHE A 349 0.90 13.94 8.64
C PHE A 349 -0.21 13.61 9.63
N PHE A 350 -1.22 12.83 9.21
CA PHE A 350 -2.28 12.35 10.10
C PHE A 350 -1.71 11.49 11.22
N LEU A 351 -0.87 10.51 10.92
CA LEU A 351 -0.21 9.64 11.90
C LEU A 351 0.68 10.41 12.87
N ALA A 352 1.33 11.47 12.39
CA ALA A 352 2.14 12.37 13.20
C ALA A 352 1.33 13.37 14.03
N GLY A 353 0.01 13.45 13.83
CA GLY A 353 -0.85 14.44 14.49
C GLY A 353 -0.65 15.89 14.00
N ASP A 354 -0.10 16.09 12.80
CA ASP A 354 0.23 17.43 12.26
C ASP A 354 -0.96 18.08 11.56
N SER A 355 -1.89 18.60 12.34
CA SER A 355 -3.06 19.30 11.83
C SER A 355 -2.72 20.58 11.07
N LYS A 356 -1.60 21.24 11.37
CA LYS A 356 -1.18 22.49 10.70
C LYS A 356 -0.85 22.25 9.23
N ARG A 357 -0.04 21.23 8.93
CA ARG A 357 0.30 20.87 7.55
C ARG A 357 -0.90 20.30 6.82
N MET A 358 -1.75 19.59 7.53
CA MET A 358 -3.02 19.11 6.99
C MET A 358 -3.94 20.26 6.56
N GLU A 359 -4.05 21.32 7.38
CA GLU A 359 -4.80 22.55 7.04
C GLU A 359 -4.21 23.22 5.82
N GLN A 360 -2.88 23.36 5.74
CA GLN A 360 -2.21 23.94 4.59
C GLN A 360 -2.52 23.18 3.28
N ALA A 361 -2.51 21.85 3.33
CA ALA A 361 -2.88 21.02 2.20
C ALA A 361 -4.37 21.18 1.82
N ALA A 362 -5.26 21.20 2.81
CA ALA A 362 -6.70 21.38 2.59
C ALA A 362 -7.04 22.73 1.95
N LEU A 363 -6.26 23.80 2.22
CA LEU A 363 -6.50 25.14 1.70
C LEU A 363 -5.71 25.43 0.42
N GLY A 364 -4.53 24.86 0.25
CA GLY A 364 -3.55 25.27 -0.76
C GLY A 364 -3.29 24.26 -1.88
N GLU A 365 -3.67 23.00 -1.73
CA GLU A 365 -3.43 21.99 -2.75
C GLU A 365 -4.33 22.25 -3.98
N LYS A 366 -3.73 22.15 -5.18
CA LYS A 366 -4.48 22.36 -6.43
C LYS A 366 -5.32 21.16 -6.82
N ASP A 367 -4.86 19.99 -6.46
CA ASP A 367 -5.56 18.74 -6.71
C ASP A 367 -6.73 18.60 -5.73
N ILE A 368 -7.94 18.46 -6.28
CA ILE A 368 -9.18 18.38 -5.51
C ILE A 368 -9.21 17.13 -4.62
N ASP A 369 -8.71 16.00 -5.11
CA ASP A 369 -8.74 14.73 -4.36
C ASP A 369 -7.76 14.75 -3.19
N LEU A 370 -6.59 15.40 -3.35
CA LEU A 370 -5.66 15.62 -2.25
C LEU A 370 -6.24 16.60 -1.21
N ARG A 371 -6.94 17.67 -1.64
CA ARG A 371 -7.66 18.56 -0.71
C ARG A 371 -8.72 17.80 0.09
N ARG A 372 -9.52 16.97 -0.60
CA ARG A 372 -10.55 16.14 0.05
C ARG A 372 -9.92 15.16 1.05
N SER A 373 -8.79 14.54 0.69
CA SER A 373 -8.05 13.66 1.60
C SER A 373 -7.57 14.39 2.86
N ALA A 374 -7.02 15.59 2.71
CA ALA A 374 -6.59 16.42 3.84
C ALA A 374 -7.79 16.83 4.75
N ILE A 375 -8.92 17.20 4.15
CA ILE A 375 -10.15 17.55 4.87
C ILE A 375 -10.69 16.35 5.66
N ARG A 376 -10.72 15.16 5.05
CA ARG A 376 -11.15 13.92 5.73
C ARG A 376 -10.28 13.63 6.94
N ASN A 377 -8.97 13.73 6.78
CA ASN A 377 -8.02 13.51 7.86
C ASN A 377 -8.20 14.55 8.99
N LEU A 378 -8.43 15.83 8.68
CA LEU A 378 -8.79 16.86 9.69
C LEU A 378 -10.07 16.49 10.45
N GLY A 379 -11.07 15.95 9.74
CA GLY A 379 -12.29 15.42 10.37
C GLY A 379 -12.01 14.29 11.35
N LEU A 380 -11.20 13.31 10.95
CA LEU A 380 -10.78 12.20 11.83
C LEU A 380 -9.96 12.68 13.03
N MET A 381 -9.19 13.76 12.88
CA MET A 381 -8.43 14.40 13.97
C MET A 381 -9.30 15.25 14.89
N GLY A 382 -10.58 15.48 14.57
CA GLY A 382 -11.52 16.27 15.36
C GLY A 382 -11.38 17.79 15.25
N HIS A 383 -10.69 18.31 14.21
CA HIS A 383 -10.46 19.75 14.02
C HIS A 383 -11.65 20.48 13.37
N SER A 384 -12.78 20.49 14.07
CA SER A 384 -14.05 21.07 13.55
C SER A 384 -13.96 22.54 13.23
N ASP A 385 -13.21 23.34 13.98
CA ASP A 385 -13.06 24.79 13.75
C ASP A 385 -12.32 25.06 12.43
N LEU A 386 -11.30 24.25 12.13
CA LEU A 386 -10.58 24.32 10.85
C LEU A 386 -11.51 23.95 9.70
N LEU A 387 -12.30 22.90 9.82
CA LEU A 387 -13.28 22.49 8.82
C LEU A 387 -14.32 23.59 8.53
N GLN A 388 -14.76 24.32 9.58
CA GLN A 388 -15.67 25.45 9.39
C GLN A 388 -15.02 26.59 8.59
N SER A 389 -13.76 26.90 8.90
CA SER A 389 -12.99 27.92 8.16
C SER A 389 -12.80 27.52 6.69
N ILE A 390 -12.51 26.24 6.42
CA ILE A 390 -12.36 25.69 5.07
C ILE A 390 -13.70 25.79 4.32
N TYR A 391 -14.80 25.33 4.92
CA TYR A 391 -16.13 25.37 4.29
C TYR A 391 -16.54 26.77 3.87
N ALA A 392 -16.27 27.77 4.70
CA ALA A 392 -16.62 29.17 4.44
C ALA A 392 -15.86 29.78 3.24
N LYS A 393 -14.65 29.31 2.96
CA LYS A 393 -13.77 29.82 1.88
C LYS A 393 -13.85 29.00 0.59
N GLU A 394 -14.35 27.79 0.67
CA GLU A 394 -14.34 26.84 -0.44
C GLU A 394 -15.47 27.14 -1.43
N THR A 395 -15.20 26.98 -2.72
CA THR A 395 -16.16 27.14 -3.80
C THR A 395 -16.47 25.84 -4.54
N ASP A 396 -15.57 24.86 -4.46
CA ASP A 396 -15.78 23.56 -5.09
C ASP A 396 -16.81 22.74 -4.33
N TYR A 397 -17.80 22.23 -5.06
CA TYR A 397 -18.91 21.46 -4.51
C TYR A 397 -18.42 20.17 -3.81
N GLY A 398 -17.53 19.41 -4.48
CA GLY A 398 -17.03 18.15 -3.96
C GLY A 398 -16.19 18.31 -2.69
N VAL A 399 -15.44 19.41 -2.60
CA VAL A 399 -14.66 19.74 -1.40
C VAL A 399 -15.58 20.14 -0.25
N LYS A 400 -16.63 20.95 -0.52
CA LYS A 400 -17.67 21.27 0.47
C LYS A 400 -18.39 20.01 0.96
N GLU A 401 -18.75 19.11 0.05
CA GLU A 401 -19.36 17.82 0.42
C GLU A 401 -18.45 16.99 1.31
N GLU A 402 -17.12 16.99 1.07
CA GLU A 402 -16.17 16.29 1.92
C GLU A 402 -16.09 16.88 3.33
N VAL A 403 -16.24 18.20 3.48
CA VAL A 403 -16.36 18.82 4.81
C VAL A 403 -17.62 18.33 5.53
N LEU A 404 -18.75 18.19 4.83
CA LEU A 404 -19.97 17.62 5.42
C LEU A 404 -19.77 16.14 5.81
N ASN A 405 -19.04 15.36 5.00
CA ASN A 405 -18.64 13.99 5.34
C ASN A 405 -17.79 13.97 6.61
N SER A 406 -16.84 14.88 6.71
CA SER A 406 -15.93 14.99 7.86
C SER A 406 -16.67 15.36 9.14
N TYR A 407 -17.67 16.24 9.08
CA TYR A 407 -18.56 16.53 10.24
C TYR A 407 -19.38 15.30 10.66
N PHE A 408 -19.85 14.53 9.68
CA PHE A 408 -20.58 13.29 9.96
C PHE A 408 -19.68 12.25 10.65
N ILE A 409 -18.48 12.00 10.11
CA ILE A 409 -17.51 11.05 10.67
C ILE A 409 -17.07 11.45 12.08
N SER A 410 -16.85 12.75 12.32
CA SER A 410 -16.47 13.28 13.64
C SER A 410 -17.62 13.41 14.63
N GLY A 411 -18.84 13.04 14.23
CA GLY A 411 -20.02 13.15 15.11
C GLY A 411 -20.49 14.58 15.36
N ASN A 412 -20.04 15.56 14.55
CA ASN A 412 -20.34 16.99 14.79
C ASN A 412 -21.69 17.42 14.20
N ALA A 413 -22.78 16.99 14.83
CA ALA A 413 -24.14 17.37 14.45
C ALA A 413 -24.37 18.89 14.47
N LYS A 414 -23.76 19.62 15.42
CA LYS A 414 -23.91 21.08 15.54
C LYS A 414 -23.41 21.79 14.28
N ALA A 415 -22.25 21.39 13.75
CA ALA A 415 -21.70 21.97 12.54
C ALA A 415 -22.59 21.66 11.33
N LEU A 416 -23.10 20.44 11.21
CA LEU A 416 -24.03 20.06 10.15
C LEU A 416 -25.35 20.87 10.21
N VAL A 417 -25.92 21.09 11.39
CA VAL A 417 -27.09 21.95 11.60
C VAL A 417 -26.79 23.38 11.18
N ALA A 418 -25.63 23.93 11.56
CA ALA A 418 -25.22 25.27 11.17
C ALA A 418 -25.15 25.42 9.64
N VAL A 419 -24.55 24.46 8.96
CA VAL A 419 -24.51 24.43 7.49
C VAL A 419 -25.93 24.29 6.93
N ALA A 420 -26.74 23.35 7.37
CA ALA A 420 -28.08 23.13 6.89
C ALA A 420 -28.99 24.38 7.01
N ARG A 421 -28.71 25.26 8.00
CA ARG A 421 -29.43 26.54 8.17
C ARG A 421 -28.93 27.63 7.24
N SER A 422 -27.63 27.72 7.00
CA SER A 422 -27.00 28.85 6.30
C SER A 422 -26.67 28.62 4.85
N GLU A 423 -26.58 27.35 4.41
CA GLU A 423 -26.18 27.01 3.05
C GLU A 423 -27.28 27.43 2.03
N LYS A 424 -26.81 28.09 0.95
CA LYS A 424 -27.67 28.56 -0.13
C LYS A 424 -27.82 27.55 -1.25
N ASP A 425 -26.84 26.70 -1.44
CA ASP A 425 -26.89 25.61 -2.43
C ASP A 425 -27.88 24.51 -1.95
N PRO A 426 -28.98 24.26 -2.71
CA PRO A 426 -29.98 23.28 -2.29
C PRO A 426 -29.45 21.87 -2.17
N SER A 427 -28.46 21.51 -3.01
CA SER A 427 -27.88 20.16 -3.02
C SER A 427 -27.00 19.93 -1.79
N LEU A 428 -26.13 20.89 -1.45
CA LEU A 428 -25.31 20.81 -0.22
C LEU A 428 -26.16 20.86 1.04
N LYS A 429 -27.24 21.69 1.04
CA LYS A 429 -28.19 21.73 2.14
C LYS A 429 -28.88 20.38 2.32
N LYS A 430 -29.33 19.76 1.21
CA LYS A 430 -29.92 18.41 1.24
C LYS A 430 -28.93 17.38 1.79
N LYS A 431 -27.65 17.41 1.35
CA LYS A 431 -26.60 16.53 1.88
C LYS A 431 -26.39 16.69 3.38
N ALA A 432 -26.37 17.91 3.90
CA ALA A 432 -26.26 18.15 5.35
C ALA A 432 -27.45 17.54 6.12
N VAL A 433 -28.69 17.70 5.59
CA VAL A 433 -29.89 17.11 6.18
C VAL A 433 -29.88 15.57 6.13
N GLU A 434 -29.46 14.97 5.00
CA GLU A 434 -29.29 13.51 4.86
C GLU A 434 -28.33 12.97 5.95
N LYS A 435 -27.20 13.64 6.15
CA LYS A 435 -26.24 13.21 7.18
C LYS A 435 -26.80 13.36 8.60
N LEU A 436 -27.50 14.43 8.88
CA LEU A 436 -28.17 14.61 10.17
C LEU A 436 -29.20 13.53 10.45
N SER A 437 -29.96 13.09 9.42
CA SER A 437 -30.93 12.01 9.58
C SER A 437 -30.30 10.66 9.91
N LEU A 438 -29.04 10.45 9.53
CA LEU A 438 -28.29 9.20 9.80
C LEU A 438 -27.59 9.23 11.17
N MET A 439 -27.35 10.42 11.76
CA MET A 439 -26.61 10.53 13.02
C MET A 439 -27.43 10.17 14.25
N GLY A 440 -28.75 10.32 14.20
CA GLY A 440 -29.63 10.10 15.35
C GLY A 440 -29.34 10.99 16.57
N SER A 441 -28.63 12.10 16.37
CA SER A 441 -28.26 13.04 17.44
C SER A 441 -29.44 13.91 17.86
N LYS A 442 -29.43 14.39 19.12
CA LYS A 442 -30.47 15.29 19.61
C LYS A 442 -30.55 16.55 18.79
N GLU A 443 -29.43 17.21 18.57
CA GLU A 443 -29.34 18.46 17.79
C GLU A 443 -29.82 18.27 16.35
N GLY A 444 -29.51 17.12 15.73
CA GLY A 444 -30.01 16.76 14.40
C GLY A 444 -31.51 16.57 14.40
N ASN A 445 -32.05 15.79 15.34
CA ASN A 445 -33.48 15.53 15.44
C ASN A 445 -34.27 16.81 15.71
N ASP A 446 -33.79 17.69 16.59
CA ASP A 446 -34.45 19.00 16.87
C ASP A 446 -34.53 19.85 15.59
N TYR A 447 -33.45 19.88 14.79
CA TYR A 447 -33.46 20.58 13.51
C TYR A 447 -34.39 19.92 12.47
N LEU A 448 -34.42 18.61 12.39
CA LEU A 448 -35.33 17.89 11.46
C LEU A 448 -36.82 18.15 11.82
N MET A 449 -37.14 18.23 13.12
CA MET A 449 -38.48 18.62 13.59
C MET A 449 -38.80 20.08 13.21
N GLU A 450 -37.84 21.01 13.35
CA GLU A 450 -38.02 22.40 12.92
C GLU A 450 -38.34 22.50 11.40
N LEU A 451 -37.70 21.67 10.57
CA LEU A 451 -37.97 21.64 9.11
C LEU A 451 -39.38 21.16 8.79
N LEU A 452 -39.96 20.26 9.57
CA LEU A 452 -41.32 19.73 9.35
C LEU A 452 -42.42 20.71 9.79
N GLN A 453 -42.06 21.69 10.63
CA GLN A 453 -43.02 22.70 11.15
C GLN A 453 -43.06 23.97 10.30
N LYS A 454 -42.18 24.13 9.32
CA LYS A 454 -42.15 25.25 8.33
C LYS A 454 -42.88 24.87 7.05
#